data_722ba3d472f7383e8e22ff882500dd22
#
_entry.id   722ba3d472f7383e8e22ff882500dd22
#
_cell.length_a   1.000
_cell.length_b   1.000
_cell.length_c   1.000
_cell.angle_alpha   90.00
_cell.angle_beta   90.00
_cell.angle_gamma   90.00
#
_symmetry.space_group_name_H-M   'P 1'
#
loop_
_entity.id
_entity.type
_entity.pdbx_description
1 polymer ?
#
loop_
_entity_poly.entity_id
_entity_poly.type
_entity_poly.pdbx_seq_one_letter_code
_entity_poly.pdbx_strand_id
1 'polypeptide(L)'
;MSDGPPRDLVGYGVDPPDPRWPGGKRVALSLVLNYEEGGENTPLDGDPASEAFLHEVVGAPPTIGRRNLNTESMFEFGSRVGFWRVHRLVTSFEMPITVFAVGQALERNPAAARAMVDAGWEVASHGWRWIDYGEVSEDVERAHLERSIEAIERVCGVRPVGWYTGRGTEATRRLVVETGGFLYDSDAYSDELPYWVEVAGSPHLVVPYTLDANDFKFLLPNGFVTSHDFARYLIDALDELRAEGGRMLSVGLHCRIVGRPGRAPGLRRFLEHVTSLDDVWVATRADIARHWHAEHPPGAG
;
A
#
# COMPACT_ATOMS: atom_id res chain seq x y z
N MET A 1 8.34 -15.39 -25.81
CA MET A 1 8.58 -15.83 -24.42
C MET A 1 8.48 -14.56 -23.60
N SER A 2 7.72 -14.53 -22.53
CA SER A 2 7.61 -13.30 -21.72
C SER A 2 8.98 -13.06 -21.06
N ASP A 3 9.48 -11.84 -21.18
CA ASP A 3 10.75 -11.43 -20.55
C ASP A 3 10.55 -11.06 -19.06
N GLY A 4 9.43 -11.48 -18.46
CA GLY A 4 9.11 -11.21 -17.06
C GLY A 4 10.01 -11.95 -16.08
N PRO A 5 10.03 -11.52 -14.80
CA PRO A 5 10.86 -12.14 -13.77
C PRO A 5 10.44 -13.61 -13.56
N PRO A 6 11.41 -14.51 -13.27
CA PRO A 6 11.08 -15.90 -12.96
C PRO A 6 10.21 -15.97 -11.69
N ARG A 7 9.34 -16.99 -11.64
CA ARG A 7 8.57 -17.26 -10.41
C ARG A 7 9.45 -18.02 -9.42
N ASP A 8 9.51 -17.52 -8.18
CA ASP A 8 10.07 -18.26 -7.06
C ASP A 8 8.91 -18.91 -6.27
N LEU A 9 8.93 -20.24 -6.19
CA LEU A 9 7.97 -21.04 -5.43
C LEU A 9 8.62 -21.69 -4.20
N VAL A 10 9.87 -21.37 -3.91
CA VAL A 10 10.65 -21.91 -2.79
C VAL A 10 10.71 -20.92 -1.63
N GLY A 11 10.96 -19.63 -1.93
CA GLY A 11 11.11 -18.58 -0.91
C GLY A 11 12.13 -18.95 0.17
N TYR A 12 11.85 -18.61 1.42
CA TYR A 12 12.69 -19.00 2.56
C TYR A 12 12.51 -20.48 3.00
N GLY A 13 11.51 -21.18 2.49
CA GLY A 13 11.28 -22.58 2.81
C GLY A 13 10.95 -22.80 4.28
N VAL A 14 11.51 -23.89 4.86
CA VAL A 14 11.21 -24.32 6.23
C VAL A 14 11.94 -23.51 7.30
N ASP A 15 13.05 -22.86 6.94
CA ASP A 15 13.92 -22.14 7.87
C ASP A 15 14.01 -20.64 7.45
N PRO A 16 12.97 -19.82 7.63
CA PRO A 16 13.03 -18.40 7.35
C PRO A 16 14.05 -17.71 8.28
N PRO A 17 14.73 -16.66 7.82
CA PRO A 17 15.68 -15.93 8.64
C PRO A 17 14.99 -15.31 9.85
N ASP A 18 15.68 -15.26 10.99
CA ASP A 18 15.25 -14.44 12.13
C ASP A 18 15.37 -12.96 11.75
N PRO A 19 14.28 -12.21 11.64
CA PRO A 19 14.34 -10.80 11.23
C PRO A 19 14.99 -9.90 12.26
N ARG A 20 15.20 -10.33 13.50
CA ARG A 20 15.79 -9.57 14.61
C ARG A 20 15.13 -8.21 14.81
N TRP A 21 13.79 -8.19 14.80
CA TRP A 21 13.05 -6.94 14.94
C TRP A 21 13.51 -6.09 16.13
N PRO A 22 13.55 -4.74 16.01
CA PRO A 22 14.03 -3.85 17.06
C PRO A 22 13.37 -4.12 18.42
N GLY A 23 14.19 -4.13 19.48
CA GLY A 23 13.74 -4.39 20.85
C GLY A 23 13.30 -5.84 21.11
N GLY A 24 13.68 -6.80 20.25
CA GLY A 24 13.30 -8.21 20.39
C GLY A 24 11.81 -8.47 20.16
N LYS A 25 11.16 -7.60 19.39
CA LYS A 25 9.74 -7.74 19.04
C LYS A 25 9.52 -9.00 18.19
N ARG A 26 8.36 -9.61 18.37
CA ARG A 26 8.00 -10.87 17.68
C ARG A 26 7.46 -10.63 16.28
N VAL A 27 6.73 -9.53 16.06
CA VAL A 27 6.13 -9.19 14.78
C VAL A 27 6.37 -7.73 14.44
N ALA A 28 6.68 -7.43 13.17
CA ALA A 28 6.58 -6.09 12.62
C ALA A 28 5.17 -5.87 12.06
N LEU A 29 4.51 -4.80 12.45
CA LEU A 29 3.21 -4.41 11.92
C LEU A 29 3.36 -3.16 11.04
N SER A 30 2.98 -3.27 9.77
CA SER A 30 2.94 -2.15 8.83
C SER A 30 1.49 -1.80 8.48
N LEU A 31 1.05 -0.62 8.91
CA LEU A 31 -0.22 -0.04 8.49
C LEU A 31 0.01 0.75 7.20
N VAL A 32 -0.79 0.47 6.17
CA VAL A 32 -0.68 1.12 4.87
C VAL A 32 -2.00 1.78 4.50
N LEU A 33 -1.98 3.07 4.22
CA LEU A 33 -3.12 3.81 3.70
C LEU A 33 -2.91 4.08 2.21
N ASN A 34 -3.77 3.51 1.37
CA ASN A 34 -3.82 3.84 -0.05
C ASN A 34 -4.58 5.15 -0.23
N TYR A 35 -3.90 6.18 -0.76
CA TYR A 35 -4.48 7.47 -1.09
C TYR A 35 -4.57 7.60 -2.62
N GLU A 36 -5.72 7.27 -3.17
CA GLU A 36 -5.93 7.07 -4.61
C GLU A 36 -6.93 8.08 -5.21
N GLU A 37 -7.66 8.76 -4.36
CA GLU A 37 -8.82 9.58 -4.68
C GLU A 37 -8.48 10.77 -5.57
N GLY A 38 -8.92 10.70 -6.82
CA GLY A 38 -8.59 11.65 -7.88
C GLY A 38 -7.51 11.15 -8.84
N GLY A 39 -7.01 9.91 -8.66
CA GLY A 39 -6.09 9.23 -9.58
C GLY A 39 -6.74 8.11 -10.39
N GLU A 40 -8.00 7.78 -10.11
CA GLU A 40 -8.78 6.74 -10.78
C GLU A 40 -9.07 7.04 -12.25
N ASN A 41 -9.48 6.01 -13.00
CA ASN A 41 -9.95 6.18 -14.39
C ASN A 41 -11.19 7.06 -14.45
N THR A 42 -11.15 8.11 -15.26
CA THR A 42 -12.28 8.99 -15.53
C THR A 42 -12.14 9.66 -16.90
N PRO A 43 -13.24 9.80 -17.66
CA PRO A 43 -13.25 10.59 -18.89
C PRO A 43 -12.83 12.07 -18.73
N LEU A 44 -12.83 12.60 -17.50
CA LEU A 44 -12.27 13.93 -17.22
C LEU A 44 -10.76 13.99 -17.44
N ASP A 45 -10.06 12.88 -17.26
CA ASP A 45 -8.63 12.76 -17.45
C ASP A 45 -8.25 12.18 -18.81
N GLY A 46 -9.26 12.00 -19.69
CA GLY A 46 -9.08 11.47 -21.05
C GLY A 46 -9.20 9.95 -21.13
N ASP A 47 -9.56 9.27 -20.05
CA ASP A 47 -9.73 7.82 -20.06
C ASP A 47 -10.98 7.41 -20.87
N PRO A 48 -10.99 6.23 -21.51
CA PRO A 48 -12.11 5.77 -22.30
C PRO A 48 -13.35 5.43 -21.47
N ALA A 49 -13.18 5.20 -20.16
CA ALA A 49 -14.24 4.77 -19.26
C ALA A 49 -14.03 5.28 -17.83
N SER A 50 -15.09 5.19 -17.01
CA SER A 50 -15.00 5.39 -15.56
C SER A 50 -14.34 4.20 -14.89
N GLU A 51 -13.74 4.42 -13.69
CA GLU A 51 -13.28 3.33 -12.84
C GLU A 51 -14.43 2.40 -12.43
N ALA A 52 -14.12 1.10 -12.35
CA ALA A 52 -15.05 0.07 -11.87
C ALA A 52 -14.37 -0.89 -10.87
N PHE A 53 -13.03 -0.83 -10.76
CA PHE A 53 -12.29 -1.67 -9.83
C PHE A 53 -12.40 -1.12 -8.40
N LEU A 54 -12.57 -2.00 -7.43
CA LEU A 54 -12.80 -1.65 -6.00
C LEU A 54 -13.91 -0.60 -5.81
N HIS A 55 -15.06 -0.89 -6.39
CA HIS A 55 -16.25 -0.05 -6.45
C HIS A 55 -17.32 -0.56 -5.48
N GLU A 56 -18.06 0.34 -4.82
CA GLU A 56 -19.13 -0.04 -3.86
C GLU A 56 -20.30 -0.81 -4.53
N VAL A 57 -20.49 -0.64 -5.83
CA VAL A 57 -21.44 -1.46 -6.61
C VAL A 57 -20.66 -2.59 -7.27
N VAL A 58 -20.46 -3.66 -6.51
CA VAL A 58 -19.63 -4.80 -6.91
C VAL A 58 -20.16 -5.41 -8.22
N GLY A 59 -19.25 -5.64 -9.19
CA GLY A 59 -19.58 -6.23 -10.48
C GLY A 59 -20.25 -5.27 -11.47
N ALA A 60 -20.44 -4.00 -11.14
CA ALA A 60 -20.88 -3.02 -12.11
C ALA A 60 -19.81 -2.81 -13.19
N PRO A 61 -20.18 -2.83 -14.50
CA PRO A 61 -19.23 -2.55 -15.56
C PRO A 61 -18.81 -1.06 -15.54
N PRO A 62 -17.63 -0.74 -16.08
CA PRO A 62 -17.23 0.65 -16.28
C PRO A 62 -18.20 1.37 -17.22
N THR A 63 -18.42 2.66 -17.01
CA THR A 63 -19.21 3.51 -17.89
C THR A 63 -18.33 4.02 -19.02
N ILE A 64 -18.56 3.56 -20.25
CA ILE A 64 -17.73 3.87 -21.42
C ILE A 64 -18.13 5.21 -22.03
N GLY A 65 -17.15 6.03 -22.40
CA GLY A 65 -17.30 7.27 -23.18
C GLY A 65 -18.02 8.41 -22.46
N ARG A 66 -18.35 8.26 -21.17
CA ARG A 66 -18.98 9.31 -20.37
C ARG A 66 -18.63 9.17 -18.88
N ARG A 67 -18.73 10.25 -18.15
CA ARG A 67 -18.53 10.29 -16.70
C ARG A 67 -19.55 9.43 -15.96
N ASN A 68 -19.11 8.80 -14.88
CA ASN A 68 -19.97 8.17 -13.88
C ASN A 68 -19.92 8.97 -12.57
N LEU A 69 -20.91 9.83 -12.38
CA LEU A 69 -20.95 10.72 -11.20
C LEU A 69 -21.08 9.96 -9.87
N ASN A 70 -21.64 8.76 -9.88
CA ASN A 70 -21.69 7.91 -8.68
C ASN A 70 -20.30 7.43 -8.31
N THR A 71 -19.50 6.97 -9.28
CA THR A 71 -18.12 6.55 -9.07
C THR A 71 -17.29 7.74 -8.58
N GLU A 72 -17.33 8.86 -9.28
CA GLU A 72 -16.61 10.08 -8.90
C GLU A 72 -16.94 10.50 -7.45
N SER A 73 -18.22 10.50 -7.08
CA SER A 73 -18.65 10.88 -5.72
C SER A 73 -18.18 9.89 -4.64
N MET A 74 -17.95 8.62 -4.97
CA MET A 74 -17.35 7.65 -4.03
C MET A 74 -15.88 7.96 -3.76
N PHE A 75 -15.12 8.29 -4.80
CA PHE A 75 -13.74 8.74 -4.64
C PHE A 75 -13.67 10.10 -3.93
N GLU A 76 -14.52 11.06 -4.29
CA GLU A 76 -14.62 12.33 -3.58
C GLU A 76 -14.89 12.14 -2.08
N PHE A 77 -15.76 11.19 -1.68
CA PHE A 77 -15.98 10.89 -0.28
C PHE A 77 -14.68 10.47 0.40
N GLY A 78 -13.86 9.65 -0.24
CA GLY A 78 -12.56 9.21 0.29
C GLY A 78 -11.66 10.40 0.61
N SER A 79 -11.49 11.31 -0.34
CA SER A 79 -10.67 12.52 -0.17
C SER A 79 -11.28 13.53 0.82
N ARG A 80 -12.59 13.78 0.74
CA ARG A 80 -13.28 14.86 1.51
C ARG A 80 -13.58 14.47 2.95
N VAL A 81 -13.82 13.19 3.22
CA VAL A 81 -14.32 12.71 4.52
C VAL A 81 -13.53 11.52 5.05
N GLY A 82 -13.32 10.51 4.19
CA GLY A 82 -12.70 9.23 4.57
C GLY A 82 -11.27 9.41 5.08
N PHE A 83 -10.44 10.12 4.32
CA PHE A 83 -9.07 10.45 4.71
C PHE A 83 -9.02 11.10 6.10
N TRP A 84 -9.80 12.15 6.32
CA TRP A 84 -9.78 12.89 7.59
C TRP A 84 -10.26 12.07 8.78
N ARG A 85 -11.17 11.11 8.55
CA ARG A 85 -11.57 10.16 9.59
C ARG A 85 -10.46 9.20 9.94
N VAL A 86 -9.81 8.61 8.94
CA VAL A 86 -8.68 7.70 9.13
C VAL A 86 -7.51 8.44 9.77
N HIS A 87 -7.19 9.64 9.28
CA HIS A 87 -6.12 10.48 9.83
C HIS A 87 -6.33 10.75 11.32
N ARG A 88 -7.50 11.28 11.72
CA ARG A 88 -7.80 11.51 13.14
C ARG A 88 -7.74 10.24 13.98
N LEU A 89 -8.21 9.13 13.42
CA LEU A 89 -8.19 7.85 14.13
C LEU A 89 -6.77 7.37 14.37
N VAL A 90 -5.95 7.28 13.32
CA VAL A 90 -4.58 6.75 13.40
C VAL A 90 -3.70 7.66 14.27
N THR A 91 -3.80 8.99 14.09
CA THR A 91 -3.02 9.94 14.90
C THR A 91 -3.42 9.93 16.37
N SER A 92 -4.69 9.60 16.71
CA SER A 92 -5.09 9.46 18.12
C SER A 92 -4.48 8.26 18.84
N PHE A 93 -3.91 7.31 18.10
CA PHE A 93 -3.15 6.16 18.62
C PHE A 93 -1.64 6.35 18.45
N GLU A 94 -1.19 7.49 17.91
CA GLU A 94 0.22 7.79 17.64
C GLU A 94 0.92 6.71 16.78
N MET A 95 0.15 6.04 15.88
CA MET A 95 0.68 4.96 15.05
C MET A 95 1.42 5.51 13.84
N PRO A 96 2.66 5.02 13.59
CA PRO A 96 3.32 5.25 12.30
C PRO A 96 2.56 4.54 11.19
N ILE A 97 2.52 5.15 10.01
CA ILE A 97 1.82 4.60 8.85
C ILE A 97 2.61 4.93 7.58
N THR A 98 2.54 4.03 6.60
CA THR A 98 2.97 4.31 5.24
C THR A 98 1.76 4.67 4.40
N VAL A 99 1.83 5.77 3.66
CA VAL A 99 0.82 6.11 2.67
C VAL A 99 1.34 5.72 1.29
N PHE A 100 0.65 4.80 0.62
CA PHE A 100 0.81 4.62 -0.82
C PHE A 100 0.00 5.69 -1.53
N ALA A 101 0.68 6.70 -2.04
CA ALA A 101 0.06 7.92 -2.54
C ALA A 101 0.15 8.01 -4.06
N VAL A 102 -0.99 8.11 -4.72
CA VAL A 102 -1.07 8.42 -6.14
C VAL A 102 -0.68 9.89 -6.34
N GLY A 103 0.33 10.16 -7.17
CA GLY A 103 0.88 11.51 -7.36
C GLY A 103 -0.17 12.54 -7.78
N GLN A 104 -1.03 12.19 -8.73
CA GLN A 104 -2.13 13.06 -9.18
C GLN A 104 -3.15 13.34 -8.06
N ALA A 105 -3.43 12.36 -7.20
CA ALA A 105 -4.34 12.54 -6.06
C ALA A 105 -3.78 13.54 -5.04
N LEU A 106 -2.48 13.50 -4.76
CA LEU A 106 -1.81 14.47 -3.89
C LEU A 106 -1.81 15.89 -4.47
N GLU A 107 -1.56 16.05 -5.77
CA GLU A 107 -1.66 17.36 -6.43
C GLU A 107 -3.06 17.96 -6.33
N ARG A 108 -4.10 17.12 -6.41
CA ARG A 108 -5.50 17.54 -6.32
C ARG A 108 -5.93 17.89 -4.89
N ASN A 109 -5.24 17.37 -3.88
CA ASN A 109 -5.52 17.67 -2.47
C ASN A 109 -4.23 17.90 -1.65
N PRO A 110 -3.55 19.06 -1.84
CA PRO A 110 -2.33 19.37 -1.09
C PRO A 110 -2.54 19.47 0.44
N ALA A 111 -3.79 19.68 0.90
CA ALA A 111 -4.08 19.71 2.32
C ALA A 111 -3.95 18.34 2.96
N ALA A 112 -4.39 17.28 2.27
CA ALA A 112 -4.18 15.90 2.73
C ALA A 112 -2.68 15.55 2.76
N ALA A 113 -1.91 15.92 1.73
CA ALA A 113 -0.47 15.70 1.68
C ALA A 113 0.25 16.37 2.86
N ARG A 114 -0.06 17.63 3.16
CA ARG A 114 0.49 18.32 4.34
C ARG A 114 0.15 17.60 5.64
N ALA A 115 -1.10 17.16 5.80
CA ALA A 115 -1.53 16.44 7.00
C ALA A 115 -0.77 15.11 7.19
N MET A 116 -0.43 14.40 6.10
CA MET A 116 0.40 13.20 6.15
C MET A 116 1.82 13.53 6.64
N VAL A 117 2.43 14.57 6.08
CA VAL A 117 3.77 15.03 6.45
C VAL A 117 3.80 15.54 7.91
N ASP A 118 2.82 16.36 8.30
CA ASP A 118 2.71 16.92 9.65
C ASP A 118 2.51 15.82 10.72
N ALA A 119 1.88 14.70 10.34
CA ALA A 119 1.73 13.52 11.18
C ALA A 119 2.99 12.62 11.22
N GLY A 120 4.04 12.97 10.48
CA GLY A 120 5.26 12.16 10.39
C GLY A 120 5.07 10.84 9.64
N TRP A 121 4.05 10.73 8.79
CA TRP A 121 3.79 9.53 8.03
C TRP A 121 4.77 9.39 6.86
N GLU A 122 5.16 8.16 6.55
CA GLU A 122 5.87 7.89 5.30
C GLU A 122 4.95 8.08 4.10
N VAL A 123 5.40 8.84 3.09
CA VAL A 123 4.71 8.94 1.80
C VAL A 123 5.54 8.19 0.76
N ALA A 124 5.09 7.00 0.41
CA ALA A 124 5.62 6.18 -0.67
C ALA A 124 4.80 6.39 -1.96
N SER A 125 5.42 6.14 -3.11
CA SER A 125 4.72 6.31 -4.39
C SER A 125 3.75 5.17 -4.68
N HIS A 126 2.55 5.51 -5.16
CA HIS A 126 1.58 4.61 -5.77
C HIS A 126 1.38 4.90 -7.27
N GLY A 127 2.46 5.33 -7.94
CA GLY A 127 2.42 5.78 -9.32
C GLY A 127 1.80 7.16 -9.49
N TRP A 128 1.75 7.62 -10.76
CA TRP A 128 1.11 8.89 -11.10
C TRP A 128 -0.40 8.81 -11.08
N ARG A 129 -0.95 7.75 -11.68
CA ARG A 129 -2.38 7.44 -11.80
C ARG A 129 -2.67 6.07 -11.20
N TRP A 130 -3.90 5.87 -10.76
CA TRP A 130 -4.40 4.57 -10.33
C TRP A 130 -5.11 3.86 -11.48
N ILE A 131 -4.35 3.44 -12.47
CA ILE A 131 -4.80 2.80 -13.71
C ILE A 131 -4.12 1.44 -13.88
N ASP A 132 -4.61 0.63 -14.80
CA ASP A 132 -3.94 -0.59 -15.23
C ASP A 132 -2.82 -0.24 -16.21
N TYR A 133 -1.58 -0.38 -15.77
CA TYR A 133 -0.41 -0.08 -16.61
C TYR A 133 -0.21 -1.10 -17.74
N GLY A 134 -0.87 -2.27 -17.69
CA GLY A 134 -0.94 -3.20 -18.81
C GLY A 134 -1.69 -2.67 -20.04
N GLU A 135 -2.46 -1.58 -19.87
CA GLU A 135 -3.22 -0.93 -20.95
C GLU A 135 -2.47 0.25 -21.61
N VAL A 136 -1.27 0.58 -21.13
CA VAL A 136 -0.45 1.67 -21.67
C VAL A 136 0.94 1.18 -22.13
N SER A 137 1.67 1.99 -22.88
CA SER A 137 3.03 1.64 -23.27
C SER A 137 4.03 1.81 -22.11
N GLU A 138 5.16 1.10 -22.18
CA GLU A 138 6.25 1.24 -21.22
C GLU A 138 6.76 2.69 -21.12
N ASP A 139 6.79 3.44 -22.23
CA ASP A 139 7.18 4.85 -22.22
C ASP A 139 6.24 5.71 -21.37
N VAL A 140 4.93 5.41 -21.42
CA VAL A 140 3.92 6.09 -20.58
C VAL A 140 4.08 5.68 -19.12
N GLU A 141 4.32 4.39 -18.85
CA GLU A 141 4.57 3.91 -17.49
C GLU A 141 5.81 4.59 -16.88
N ARG A 142 6.91 4.67 -17.62
CA ARG A 142 8.14 5.36 -17.22
C ARG A 142 7.89 6.86 -16.93
N ALA A 143 7.20 7.56 -17.84
CA ALA A 143 6.86 8.97 -17.65
C ALA A 143 5.96 9.18 -16.42
N HIS A 144 5.03 8.28 -16.16
CA HIS A 144 4.18 8.30 -14.98
C HIS A 144 4.97 8.04 -13.69
N LEU A 145 5.95 7.14 -13.73
CA LEU A 145 6.85 6.88 -12.59
C LEU A 145 7.61 8.16 -12.23
N GLU A 146 8.28 8.78 -13.20
CA GLU A 146 9.04 10.01 -13.01
C GLU A 146 8.15 11.15 -12.49
N ARG A 147 6.99 11.35 -13.12
CA ARG A 147 6.03 12.37 -12.73
C ARG A 147 5.47 12.16 -11.31
N SER A 148 5.28 10.92 -10.89
CA SER A 148 4.87 10.59 -9.53
C SER A 148 5.90 11.05 -8.50
N ILE A 149 7.19 10.78 -8.76
CA ILE A 149 8.29 11.21 -7.89
C ILE A 149 8.30 12.72 -7.76
N GLU A 150 8.28 13.43 -8.90
CA GLU A 150 8.29 14.91 -8.94
C GLU A 150 7.10 15.50 -8.18
N ALA A 151 5.90 14.91 -8.35
CA ALA A 151 4.70 15.39 -7.67
C ALA A 151 4.79 15.21 -6.16
N ILE A 152 5.20 14.03 -5.69
CA ILE A 152 5.35 13.74 -4.26
C ILE A 152 6.43 14.66 -3.66
N GLU A 153 7.58 14.78 -4.30
CA GLU A 153 8.65 15.66 -3.82
C GLU A 153 8.20 17.12 -3.73
N ARG A 154 7.49 17.62 -4.74
CA ARG A 154 6.98 18.99 -4.76
C ARG A 154 5.92 19.23 -3.67
N VAL A 155 5.00 18.29 -3.43
CA VAL A 155 3.84 18.49 -2.54
C VAL A 155 4.18 18.13 -1.10
N CYS A 156 5.02 17.09 -0.88
CA CYS A 156 5.40 16.60 0.45
C CYS A 156 6.77 17.10 0.91
N GLY A 157 7.59 17.66 0.02
CA GLY A 157 8.93 18.19 0.36
C GLY A 157 10.00 17.10 0.49
N VAL A 158 9.67 15.84 0.22
CA VAL A 158 10.61 14.71 0.30
C VAL A 158 10.40 13.76 -0.88
N ARG A 159 11.51 13.22 -1.41
CA ARG A 159 11.47 12.18 -2.43
C ARG A 159 10.95 10.87 -1.81
N PRO A 160 10.01 10.16 -2.46
CA PRO A 160 9.57 8.86 -1.97
C PRO A 160 10.70 7.83 -2.05
N VAL A 161 10.85 7.03 -0.98
CA VAL A 161 11.83 5.95 -0.92
C VAL A 161 11.20 4.56 -1.06
N GLY A 162 9.89 4.46 -1.10
CA GLY A 162 9.11 3.25 -1.32
C GLY A 162 8.24 3.36 -2.56
N TRP A 163 8.00 2.22 -3.19
CA TRP A 163 7.17 2.08 -4.39
C TRP A 163 6.12 0.98 -4.22
N TYR A 164 4.94 1.22 -4.73
CA TYR A 164 3.89 0.22 -4.95
C TYR A 164 3.02 0.66 -6.13
N THR A 165 2.72 -0.26 -7.05
CA THR A 165 1.81 0.01 -8.17
C THR A 165 0.50 -0.74 -8.03
N GLY A 166 0.54 -2.01 -7.62
CA GLY A 166 -0.61 -2.91 -7.50
C GLY A 166 -1.23 -3.33 -8.83
N ARG A 167 -1.08 -2.53 -9.88
CA ARG A 167 -1.59 -2.75 -11.24
C ARG A 167 -0.47 -2.54 -12.28
N GLY A 168 0.74 -3.00 -11.93
CA GLY A 168 1.94 -2.86 -12.74
C GLY A 168 2.07 -3.90 -13.85
N THR A 169 3.15 -3.79 -14.61
CA THR A 169 3.54 -4.68 -15.71
C THR A 169 4.76 -5.52 -15.33
N GLU A 170 5.19 -6.39 -16.23
CA GLU A 170 6.47 -7.10 -16.11
C GLU A 170 7.67 -6.12 -16.10
N ALA A 171 7.53 -4.92 -16.66
CA ALA A 171 8.56 -3.89 -16.69
C ALA A 171 8.63 -3.05 -15.41
N THR A 172 7.54 -2.94 -14.64
CA THR A 172 7.40 -1.99 -13.52
C THR A 172 8.60 -2.04 -12.56
N ARG A 173 8.95 -3.22 -12.03
CA ARG A 173 10.06 -3.34 -11.07
C ARG A 173 11.40 -2.95 -11.68
N ARG A 174 11.63 -3.30 -12.95
CA ARG A 174 12.84 -2.87 -13.66
C ARG A 174 12.89 -1.36 -13.80
N LEU A 175 11.79 -0.71 -14.17
CA LEU A 175 11.70 0.74 -14.27
C LEU A 175 11.96 1.43 -12.92
N VAL A 176 11.45 0.89 -11.83
CA VAL A 176 11.71 1.37 -10.46
C VAL A 176 13.20 1.31 -10.12
N VAL A 177 13.84 0.18 -10.42
CA VAL A 177 15.27 -0.01 -10.15
C VAL A 177 16.14 0.88 -11.03
N GLU A 178 15.84 0.99 -12.34
CA GLU A 178 16.55 1.87 -13.29
C GLU A 178 16.45 3.36 -12.89
N THR A 179 15.29 3.79 -12.41
CA THR A 179 15.08 5.17 -11.93
C THR A 179 15.87 5.45 -10.65
N GLY A 180 16.04 4.45 -9.79
CA GLY A 180 16.85 4.52 -8.59
C GLY A 180 16.24 5.37 -7.45
N GLY A 181 16.93 5.36 -6.30
CA GLY A 181 16.54 6.12 -5.11
C GLY A 181 15.44 5.46 -4.26
N PHE A 182 14.93 4.29 -4.65
CA PHE A 182 14.00 3.51 -3.86
C PHE A 182 14.74 2.52 -2.96
N LEU A 183 14.34 2.43 -1.70
CA LEU A 183 14.83 1.42 -0.75
C LEU A 183 14.12 0.08 -0.96
N TYR A 184 12.87 0.12 -1.43
CA TYR A 184 12.03 -1.06 -1.61
C TYR A 184 10.91 -0.82 -2.63
N ASP A 185 10.39 -1.91 -3.19
CA ASP A 185 9.03 -1.96 -3.73
C ASP A 185 8.15 -2.92 -2.91
N SER A 186 6.84 -2.82 -3.10
CA SER A 186 5.83 -3.63 -2.43
C SER A 186 4.93 -4.40 -3.39
N ASP A 187 5.28 -4.49 -4.67
CA ASP A 187 4.50 -5.19 -5.69
C ASP A 187 4.70 -6.72 -5.61
N ALA A 188 4.44 -7.27 -4.43
CA ALA A 188 4.44 -8.71 -4.16
C ALA A 188 3.54 -9.05 -2.95
N TYR A 189 2.97 -10.27 -2.98
CA TYR A 189 2.08 -10.80 -1.94
C TYR A 189 2.49 -12.23 -1.55
N SER A 190 3.78 -12.57 -1.77
CA SER A 190 4.28 -13.94 -1.77
C SER A 190 4.95 -14.35 -0.48
N ASP A 191 5.18 -13.42 0.45
CA ASP A 191 5.90 -13.70 1.70
C ASP A 191 5.42 -12.81 2.86
N GLU A 192 5.78 -13.18 4.07
CA GLU A 192 5.54 -12.46 5.32
C GLU A 192 6.83 -11.83 5.88
N LEU A 193 7.90 -11.83 5.09
CA LEU A 193 9.17 -11.17 5.37
C LEU A 193 9.68 -10.45 4.11
N PRO A 194 10.45 -9.36 4.25
CA PRO A 194 11.16 -8.77 3.13
C PRO A 194 12.15 -9.76 2.53
N TYR A 195 12.37 -9.68 1.23
CA TYR A 195 13.33 -10.52 0.53
C TYR A 195 14.00 -9.78 -0.62
N TRP A 196 15.21 -10.25 -0.96
CA TRP A 196 15.98 -9.69 -2.06
C TRP A 196 15.65 -10.38 -3.37
N VAL A 197 15.57 -9.58 -4.43
CA VAL A 197 15.50 -10.05 -5.83
C VAL A 197 16.62 -9.40 -6.61
N GLU A 198 17.07 -10.08 -7.67
CA GLU A 198 17.99 -9.49 -8.63
C GLU A 198 17.20 -8.89 -9.79
N VAL A 199 17.44 -7.62 -10.09
CA VAL A 199 16.78 -6.88 -11.17
C VAL A 199 17.84 -6.17 -11.98
N ALA A 200 17.98 -6.52 -13.26
CA ALA A 200 18.97 -5.94 -14.16
C ALA A 200 20.43 -5.95 -13.60
N GLY A 201 20.79 -7.01 -12.88
CA GLY A 201 22.12 -7.17 -12.29
C GLY A 201 22.35 -6.37 -10.99
N SER A 202 21.28 -5.89 -10.38
CA SER A 202 21.34 -5.16 -9.11
C SER A 202 20.39 -5.78 -8.08
N PRO A 203 20.81 -5.92 -6.81
CA PRO A 203 19.91 -6.36 -5.74
C PRO A 203 18.89 -5.30 -5.45
N HIS A 204 17.62 -5.72 -5.30
CA HIS A 204 16.52 -4.86 -4.95
C HIS A 204 15.67 -5.50 -3.85
N LEU A 205 15.24 -4.72 -2.86
CA LEU A 205 14.46 -5.22 -1.74
C LEU A 205 12.97 -5.18 -2.06
N VAL A 206 12.30 -6.31 -1.89
CA VAL A 206 10.85 -6.41 -1.87
C VAL A 206 10.38 -6.47 -0.42
N VAL A 207 9.50 -5.54 -0.04
CA VAL A 207 8.77 -5.59 1.22
C VAL A 207 7.33 -5.98 0.88
N PRO A 208 6.92 -7.25 1.08
CA PRO A 208 5.62 -7.74 0.58
C PRO A 208 4.44 -6.96 1.14
N TYR A 209 3.40 -6.81 0.32
CA TYR A 209 2.13 -6.20 0.72
C TYR A 209 1.07 -7.28 1.00
N THR A 210 -0.20 -6.91 1.11
CA THR A 210 -1.28 -7.82 1.48
C THR A 210 -2.53 -7.64 0.63
N LEU A 211 -3.19 -8.76 0.32
CA LEU A 211 -4.54 -8.78 -0.27
C LEU A 211 -5.58 -9.38 0.69
N ASP A 212 -5.16 -10.06 1.74
CA ASP A 212 -6.07 -10.69 2.70
C ASP A 212 -6.37 -9.81 3.92
N ALA A 213 -5.37 -9.21 4.55
CA ALA A 213 -5.51 -8.24 5.64
C ALA A 213 -5.75 -6.81 5.07
N ASN A 214 -6.74 -6.67 4.21
CA ASN A 214 -6.98 -5.45 3.43
C ASN A 214 -8.47 -5.11 3.42
N ASP A 215 -8.80 -3.84 3.65
CA ASP A 215 -10.17 -3.37 3.77
C ASP A 215 -10.97 -3.43 2.46
N PHE A 216 -10.31 -3.57 1.29
CA PHE A 216 -11.04 -3.75 0.03
C PHE A 216 -11.90 -5.01 0.04
N LYS A 217 -11.63 -5.96 0.93
CA LYS A 217 -12.47 -7.16 1.10
C LYS A 217 -13.89 -6.83 1.55
N PHE A 218 -14.17 -5.63 2.08
CA PHE A 218 -15.56 -5.14 2.23
C PHE A 218 -16.32 -5.04 0.90
N LEU A 219 -15.60 -4.95 -0.21
CA LEU A 219 -16.16 -4.81 -1.56
C LEU A 219 -16.21 -6.15 -2.32
N LEU A 220 -15.87 -7.25 -1.67
CA LEU A 220 -15.92 -8.58 -2.28
C LEU A 220 -17.16 -9.35 -1.81
N PRO A 221 -17.77 -10.20 -2.66
CA PRO A 221 -18.97 -10.97 -2.29
C PRO A 221 -18.83 -11.83 -1.04
N ASN A 222 -17.62 -12.35 -0.78
CA ASN A 222 -17.28 -13.21 0.37
C ASN A 222 -16.27 -12.53 1.31
N GLY A 223 -16.27 -11.20 1.35
CA GLY A 223 -15.38 -10.44 2.19
C GLY A 223 -15.98 -10.07 3.55
N PHE A 224 -15.52 -8.97 4.13
CA PHE A 224 -16.02 -8.49 5.41
C PHE A 224 -17.41 -7.87 5.27
N VAL A 225 -18.35 -8.31 6.10
CA VAL A 225 -19.72 -7.77 6.13
C VAL A 225 -19.82 -6.65 7.14
N THR A 226 -19.21 -6.82 8.31
CA THR A 226 -19.28 -5.88 9.42
C THR A 226 -17.88 -5.38 9.82
N SER A 227 -17.84 -4.26 10.54
CA SER A 227 -16.58 -3.78 11.13
C SER A 227 -15.96 -4.75 12.15
N HIS A 228 -16.78 -5.65 12.74
CA HIS A 228 -16.28 -6.68 13.64
C HIS A 228 -15.54 -7.79 12.90
N ASP A 229 -16.04 -8.20 11.72
CA ASP A 229 -15.37 -9.22 10.90
C ASP A 229 -13.96 -8.72 10.51
N PHE A 230 -13.86 -7.47 10.08
CA PHE A 230 -12.58 -6.85 9.76
C PHE A 230 -11.63 -6.80 10.97
N ALA A 231 -12.10 -6.28 12.10
CA ALA A 231 -11.29 -6.20 13.31
C ALA A 231 -10.82 -7.59 13.75
N ARG A 232 -11.72 -8.56 13.80
CA ARG A 232 -11.41 -9.92 14.22
C ARG A 232 -10.38 -10.59 13.31
N TYR A 233 -10.55 -10.45 11.99
CA TYR A 233 -9.60 -11.00 11.02
C TYR A 233 -8.19 -10.48 11.24
N LEU A 234 -8.05 -9.15 11.43
CA LEU A 234 -6.74 -8.52 11.67
C LEU A 234 -6.13 -8.92 13.02
N ILE A 235 -6.96 -9.05 14.05
CA ILE A 235 -6.53 -9.51 15.40
C ILE A 235 -6.06 -10.96 15.33
N ASP A 236 -6.87 -11.85 14.75
CA ASP A 236 -6.55 -13.27 14.62
C ASP A 236 -5.24 -13.46 13.80
N ALA A 237 -5.06 -12.70 12.71
CA ALA A 237 -3.84 -12.72 11.90
C ALA A 237 -2.60 -12.24 12.69
N LEU A 238 -2.74 -11.13 13.42
CA LEU A 238 -1.64 -10.61 14.24
C LEU A 238 -1.26 -11.59 15.35
N ASP A 239 -2.23 -12.16 16.04
CA ASP A 239 -2.01 -13.08 17.16
C ASP A 239 -1.40 -14.42 16.69
N GLU A 240 -1.77 -14.91 15.49
CA GLU A 240 -1.13 -16.09 14.89
C GLU A 240 0.34 -15.82 14.56
N LEU A 241 0.63 -14.68 13.86
CA LEU A 241 2.02 -14.33 13.55
C LEU A 241 2.86 -14.04 14.80
N ARG A 242 2.24 -13.56 15.89
CA ARG A 242 2.91 -13.42 17.20
C ARG A 242 3.21 -14.78 17.82
N ALA A 243 2.32 -15.77 17.67
CA ALA A 243 2.55 -17.12 18.15
C ALA A 243 3.72 -17.78 17.40
N GLU A 244 3.78 -17.64 16.08
CA GLU A 244 4.90 -18.10 15.27
C GLU A 244 6.21 -17.34 15.60
N GLY A 245 6.14 -16.01 15.65
CA GLY A 245 7.28 -15.11 15.83
C GLY A 245 8.12 -14.91 14.56
N GLY A 246 8.88 -13.84 14.52
CA GLY A 246 9.76 -13.54 13.38
C GLY A 246 9.01 -13.33 12.07
N ARG A 247 7.88 -12.62 12.09
CA ARG A 247 7.03 -12.34 10.92
C ARG A 247 6.71 -10.85 10.79
N MET A 248 6.08 -10.49 9.68
CA MET A 248 5.56 -9.16 9.40
C MET A 248 4.09 -9.26 8.98
N LEU A 249 3.23 -8.43 9.57
CA LEU A 249 1.86 -8.22 9.12
C LEU A 249 1.76 -6.88 8.38
N SER A 250 1.28 -6.90 7.15
CA SER A 250 0.85 -5.70 6.43
C SER A 250 -0.67 -5.58 6.50
N VAL A 251 -1.19 -4.38 6.79
CA VAL A 251 -2.62 -4.08 6.79
C VAL A 251 -2.92 -3.00 5.77
N GLY A 252 -3.75 -3.32 4.79
CA GLY A 252 -4.16 -2.41 3.72
C GLY A 252 -5.44 -1.66 4.04
N LEU A 253 -5.41 -0.34 3.90
CA LEU A 253 -6.52 0.57 4.17
C LEU A 253 -6.74 1.50 2.97
N HIS A 254 -8.00 1.86 2.70
CA HIS A 254 -8.37 2.82 1.66
C HIS A 254 -9.29 3.89 2.24
N CYS A 255 -9.03 5.15 1.91
CA CYS A 255 -9.79 6.28 2.46
C CYS A 255 -11.29 6.16 2.20
N ARG A 256 -11.68 5.77 0.99
CA ARG A 256 -13.10 5.59 0.60
C ARG A 256 -13.74 4.34 1.18
N ILE A 257 -12.96 3.36 1.67
CA ILE A 257 -13.45 2.07 2.17
C ILE A 257 -13.54 2.08 3.70
N VAL A 258 -12.41 1.95 4.40
CA VAL A 258 -12.40 1.94 5.88
C VAL A 258 -12.82 3.29 6.47
N GLY A 259 -12.67 4.38 5.72
CA GLY A 259 -13.14 5.70 6.10
C GLY A 259 -14.66 5.85 6.19
N ARG A 260 -15.45 4.84 5.79
CA ARG A 260 -16.92 4.83 6.01
C ARG A 260 -17.24 4.65 7.50
N PRO A 261 -18.27 5.36 8.04
CA PRO A 261 -18.57 5.35 9.47
C PRO A 261 -18.93 3.95 10.00
N GLY A 262 -19.52 3.10 9.20
CA GLY A 262 -19.84 1.72 9.58
C GLY A 262 -18.61 0.78 9.60
N ARG A 263 -17.50 1.13 8.92
CA ARG A 263 -16.28 0.32 8.79
C ARG A 263 -15.16 0.80 9.72
N ALA A 264 -15.01 2.11 9.91
CA ALA A 264 -13.98 2.71 10.75
C ALA A 264 -13.89 2.16 12.19
N PRO A 265 -15.01 1.75 12.87
CA PRO A 265 -14.92 1.10 14.17
C PRO A 265 -14.13 -0.21 14.18
N GLY A 266 -14.01 -0.90 13.04
CA GLY A 266 -13.17 -2.10 12.93
C GLY A 266 -11.69 -1.77 13.05
N LEU A 267 -11.23 -0.74 12.34
CA LEU A 267 -9.86 -0.24 12.47
C LEU A 267 -9.57 0.21 13.91
N ARG A 268 -10.49 0.94 14.54
CA ARG A 268 -10.34 1.37 15.96
C ARG A 268 -10.07 0.18 16.88
N ARG A 269 -10.91 -0.86 16.82
CA ARG A 269 -10.74 -2.06 17.66
C ARG A 269 -9.41 -2.76 17.43
N PHE A 270 -8.96 -2.82 16.17
CA PHE A 270 -7.66 -3.38 15.86
C PHE A 270 -6.52 -2.55 16.48
N LEU A 271 -6.56 -1.21 16.35
CA LEU A 271 -5.55 -0.34 16.95
C LEU A 271 -5.57 -0.40 18.50
N GLU A 272 -6.75 -0.51 19.12
CA GLU A 272 -6.90 -0.75 20.56
C GLU A 272 -6.23 -2.07 20.98
N HIS A 273 -6.39 -3.14 20.19
CA HIS A 273 -5.69 -4.40 20.44
C HIS A 273 -4.18 -4.23 20.32
N VAL A 274 -3.70 -3.64 19.22
CA VAL A 274 -2.25 -3.41 19.00
C VAL A 274 -1.61 -2.63 20.14
N THR A 275 -2.27 -1.58 20.65
CA THR A 275 -1.72 -0.79 21.77
C THR A 275 -1.66 -1.53 23.09
N SER A 276 -2.39 -2.64 23.24
CA SER A 276 -2.32 -3.49 24.43
C SER A 276 -1.14 -4.48 24.42
N LEU A 277 -0.41 -4.57 23.31
CA LEU A 277 0.67 -5.52 23.10
C LEU A 277 2.04 -4.85 23.24
N ASP A 278 2.98 -5.55 23.85
CA ASP A 278 4.35 -5.07 24.05
C ASP A 278 5.39 -5.77 23.16
N ASP A 279 4.98 -6.76 22.37
CA ASP A 279 5.85 -7.58 21.51
C ASP A 279 5.66 -7.30 20.00
N VAL A 280 4.92 -6.24 19.64
CA VAL A 280 4.71 -5.79 18.27
C VAL A 280 5.52 -4.52 18.00
N TRP A 281 6.25 -4.51 16.89
CA TRP A 281 6.91 -3.32 16.36
C TRP A 281 6.04 -2.70 15.27
N VAL A 282 5.31 -1.64 15.59
CA VAL A 282 4.59 -0.87 14.58
C VAL A 282 5.57 0.04 13.87
N ALA A 283 5.67 -0.07 12.55
CA ALA A 283 6.69 0.60 11.77
C ALA A 283 6.19 1.03 10.39
N THR A 284 6.81 2.06 9.83
CA THR A 284 6.66 2.37 8.42
C THR A 284 7.37 1.31 7.58
N ARG A 285 6.97 1.18 6.32
CA ARG A 285 7.66 0.25 5.39
C ARG A 285 9.10 0.68 5.14
N ALA A 286 9.37 1.98 5.12
CA ALA A 286 10.74 2.50 5.04
C ALA A 286 11.59 2.09 6.25
N ASP A 287 11.03 2.05 7.45
CA ASP A 287 11.76 1.60 8.64
C ASP A 287 12.02 0.10 8.58
N ILE A 288 11.04 -0.69 8.15
CA ILE A 288 11.22 -2.14 7.91
C ILE A 288 12.30 -2.37 6.85
N ALA A 289 12.27 -1.62 5.74
CA ALA A 289 13.28 -1.73 4.69
C ALA A 289 14.68 -1.37 5.20
N ARG A 290 14.84 -0.25 5.93
CA ARG A 290 16.13 0.15 6.51
C ARG A 290 16.66 -0.90 7.49
N HIS A 291 15.79 -1.44 8.33
CA HIS A 291 16.16 -2.51 9.25
C HIS A 291 16.64 -3.75 8.47
N TRP A 292 15.90 -4.15 7.42
CA TRP A 292 16.28 -5.31 6.62
C TRP A 292 17.60 -5.12 5.87
N HIS A 293 17.83 -3.93 5.31
CA HIS A 293 19.12 -3.59 4.69
C HIS A 293 20.30 -3.70 5.69
N ALA A 294 20.09 -3.34 6.95
CA ALA A 294 21.13 -3.39 7.99
C ALA A 294 21.38 -4.82 8.48
N GLU A 295 20.32 -5.58 8.75
CA GLU A 295 20.40 -6.89 9.39
C GLU A 295 20.57 -8.05 8.40
N HIS A 296 20.08 -7.89 7.18
CA HIS A 296 20.05 -8.89 6.10
C HIS A 296 20.51 -8.27 4.77
N PRO A 297 21.76 -7.77 4.66
CA PRO A 297 22.25 -7.19 3.41
C PRO A 297 22.24 -8.20 2.25
N PRO A 298 22.12 -7.74 0.99
CA PRO A 298 22.07 -8.64 -0.16
C PRO A 298 23.34 -9.49 -0.24
N GLY A 299 23.17 -10.79 -0.52
CA GLY A 299 24.29 -11.75 -0.66
C GLY A 299 24.84 -12.28 0.68
N ALA A 300 24.18 -12.05 1.80
CA ALA A 300 24.55 -12.58 3.11
C ALA A 300 23.93 -13.96 3.44
N GLY A 301 23.27 -14.62 2.46
CA GLY A 301 22.65 -15.93 2.59
C GLY A 301 23.35 -17.00 1.80
#